data_87fafb837aa4192c417fdf9592272936
#
_entry.id   87fafb837aa4192c417fdf9592272936
#
_cell.length_a   1.000
_cell.length_b   1.000
_cell.length_c   1.000
_cell.angle_alpha   90.00
_cell.angle_beta   90.00
_cell.angle_gamma   90.00
#
_symmetry.space_group_name_H-M   'P 1'
#
loop_
_entity.id
_entity.type
_entity.pdbx_description
1 polymer ?
#
loop_
_entity_poly.entity_id
_entity_poly.type
_entity_poly.pdbx_seq_one_letter_code
_entity_poly.pdbx_strand_id
1 'polypeptide(L)'
;MQTLSGRPLAVLTVLLLAGAMVGGCSSSPKRPVLYPNAHLNRVGGHVGQQDIDACMQLARTSGVNETKDGEVGRKAASGAAIGGVSTGVYGAVRGSSDVGNRALAGAAAGAAAGAVRGGIQSTEQSPIFKNFVNKCLSDKGYSVIGWQ
;
A
#
# COMPACT_ATOMS: atom_id res chain seq x y z
N MET A 1 -37.17 33.47 -9.07
CA MET A 1 -35.71 33.69 -8.98
C MET A 1 -35.21 32.86 -7.78
N GLN A 2 -34.76 31.62 -8.05
CA GLN A 2 -34.27 30.71 -6.98
C GLN A 2 -32.75 30.85 -6.94
N THR A 3 -32.25 31.19 -5.75
CA THR A 3 -30.83 31.37 -5.43
C THR A 3 -30.09 30.06 -5.42
N LEU A 4 -29.41 29.75 -6.52
CA LEU A 4 -28.52 28.60 -6.72
C LEU A 4 -27.10 28.82 -6.14
N SER A 5 -26.92 29.75 -5.18
CA SER A 5 -25.60 30.22 -4.75
C SER A 5 -24.92 29.41 -3.62
N GLY A 6 -25.62 28.48 -2.96
CA GLY A 6 -25.05 27.77 -1.79
C GLY A 6 -24.50 26.35 -2.05
N ARG A 7 -24.83 25.75 -3.20
CA ARG A 7 -24.50 24.35 -3.49
C ARG A 7 -23.01 24.08 -3.78
N PRO A 8 -22.26 24.92 -4.50
CA PRO A 8 -20.85 24.65 -4.73
C PRO A 8 -20.00 24.79 -3.47
N LEU A 9 -20.35 25.72 -2.57
CA LEU A 9 -19.61 25.88 -1.31
C LEU A 9 -19.81 24.69 -0.37
N ALA A 10 -21.03 24.16 -0.26
CA ALA A 10 -21.34 23.01 0.56
C ALA A 10 -20.63 21.72 0.04
N VAL A 11 -20.55 21.54 -1.27
CA VAL A 11 -19.81 20.41 -1.88
C VAL A 11 -18.30 20.54 -1.64
N LEU A 12 -17.76 21.77 -1.73
CA LEU A 12 -16.34 22.03 -1.48
C LEU A 12 -15.96 21.77 -0.01
N THR A 13 -16.82 22.15 0.93
CA THR A 13 -16.58 21.89 2.37
C THR A 13 -16.67 20.41 2.72
N VAL A 14 -17.59 19.67 2.12
CA VAL A 14 -17.71 18.20 2.32
C VAL A 14 -16.48 17.47 1.72
N LEU A 15 -15.99 17.91 0.56
CA LEU A 15 -14.76 17.38 -0.04
C LEU A 15 -13.50 17.66 0.79
N LEU A 16 -13.41 18.86 1.39
CA LEU A 16 -12.30 19.22 2.29
C LEU A 16 -12.33 18.46 3.61
N LEU A 17 -13.51 18.22 4.19
CA LEU A 17 -13.66 17.41 5.40
C LEU A 17 -13.38 15.92 5.17
N ALA A 18 -13.76 15.38 3.99
CA ALA A 18 -13.44 14.00 3.63
C ALA A 18 -11.94 13.79 3.42
N GLY A 19 -11.22 14.79 2.93
CA GLY A 19 -9.77 14.75 2.75
C GLY A 19 -8.96 14.71 4.06
N ALA A 20 -9.50 15.27 5.15
CA ALA A 20 -8.82 15.32 6.45
C ALA A 20 -8.84 13.99 7.22
N MET A 21 -9.71 13.04 6.87
CA MET A 21 -9.82 11.72 7.52
C MET A 21 -8.83 10.67 6.99
N VAL A 22 -8.04 10.99 5.95
CA VAL A 22 -7.04 10.08 5.37
C VAL A 22 -5.66 10.24 6.04
N GLY A 23 -5.60 10.84 7.22
CA GLY A 23 -4.40 10.95 8.05
C GLY A 23 -3.91 9.56 8.46
N GLY A 24 -2.96 9.02 7.67
CA GLY A 24 -2.54 7.65 7.63
C GLY A 24 -2.09 7.06 8.95
N CYS A 25 -2.55 5.85 9.24
CA CYS A 25 -1.83 4.93 10.09
C CYS A 25 -0.48 4.63 9.42
N SER A 26 0.59 5.27 9.89
CA SER A 26 1.96 4.91 9.54
C SER A 26 2.22 3.53 10.13
N SER A 27 2.13 2.48 9.32
CA SER A 27 2.55 1.14 9.74
C SER A 27 4.08 1.14 9.84
N SER A 28 4.60 0.82 11.02
CA SER A 28 6.03 0.63 11.21
C SER A 28 6.55 -0.45 10.25
N PRO A 29 7.73 -0.26 9.64
CA PRO A 29 8.30 -1.28 8.77
C PRO A 29 8.51 -2.58 9.56
N LYS A 30 8.08 -3.69 9.00
CA LYS A 30 8.26 -5.01 9.62
C LYS A 30 9.74 -5.32 9.76
N ARG A 31 10.13 -5.89 10.90
CA ARG A 31 11.52 -6.23 11.22
C ARG A 31 11.70 -7.74 11.33
N PRO A 32 12.88 -8.28 10.96
CA PRO A 32 13.15 -9.69 11.14
C PRO A 32 13.26 -10.06 12.62
N VAL A 33 12.71 -11.22 12.97
CA VAL A 33 12.82 -11.81 14.31
C VAL A 33 13.93 -12.85 14.30
N LEU A 34 14.91 -12.67 15.19
CA LEU A 34 16.05 -13.58 15.31
C LEU A 34 15.74 -14.73 16.29
N TYR A 35 16.13 -15.93 15.89
CA TYR A 35 16.13 -17.07 16.79
C TYR A 35 17.28 -16.96 17.79
N PRO A 36 17.06 -17.24 19.09
CA PRO A 36 18.12 -17.18 20.09
C PRO A 36 19.09 -18.37 19.92
N ASN A 37 20.01 -18.23 18.99
CA ASN A 37 21.06 -19.18 18.73
C ASN A 37 22.34 -18.84 19.54
N ALA A 38 23.35 -19.71 19.49
CA ALA A 38 24.61 -19.53 20.21
C ALA A 38 25.33 -18.24 19.81
N HIS A 39 25.18 -17.80 18.56
CA HIS A 39 25.75 -16.53 18.08
C HIS A 39 25.08 -15.34 18.74
N LEU A 40 23.74 -15.25 18.66
CA LEU A 40 22.96 -14.16 19.27
C LEU A 40 23.17 -14.08 20.79
N ASN A 41 23.25 -15.24 21.48
CA ASN A 41 23.50 -15.30 22.92
C ASN A 41 24.92 -14.77 23.28
N ARG A 42 25.89 -14.93 22.37
CA ARG A 42 27.26 -14.44 22.58
C ARG A 42 27.39 -12.95 22.37
N VAL A 43 26.78 -12.42 21.30
CA VAL A 43 26.92 -10.99 20.93
C VAL A 43 25.90 -10.13 21.67
N GLY A 44 24.79 -10.69 22.12
CA GLY A 44 23.71 -10.01 22.82
C GLY A 44 22.66 -9.40 21.88
N GLY A 45 21.45 -9.20 22.41
CA GLY A 45 20.30 -8.72 21.64
C GLY A 45 20.50 -7.32 21.07
N HIS A 46 21.21 -6.43 21.75
CA HIS A 46 21.47 -5.07 21.27
C HIS A 46 22.31 -5.07 19.98
N VAL A 47 23.39 -5.87 19.94
CA VAL A 47 24.21 -6.04 18.73
C VAL A 47 23.40 -6.69 17.62
N GLY A 48 22.57 -7.67 17.94
CA GLY A 48 21.66 -8.30 16.97
C GLY A 48 20.71 -7.28 16.31
N GLN A 49 20.19 -6.30 17.07
CA GLN A 49 19.36 -5.24 16.50
C GLN A 49 20.15 -4.29 15.60
N GLN A 50 21.38 -3.93 15.96
CA GLN A 50 22.27 -3.13 15.12
C GLN A 50 22.61 -3.85 13.81
N ASP A 51 22.85 -5.15 13.85
CA ASP A 51 23.11 -5.96 12.66
C ASP A 51 21.89 -6.06 11.76
N ILE A 52 20.67 -6.15 12.32
CA ILE A 52 19.43 -6.05 11.55
C ILE A 52 19.38 -4.72 10.80
N ASP A 53 19.60 -3.60 11.50
CA ASP A 53 19.54 -2.27 10.88
C ASP A 53 20.60 -2.12 9.79
N ALA A 54 21.81 -2.60 10.00
CA ALA A 54 22.88 -2.60 9.01
C ALA A 54 22.50 -3.42 7.75
N CYS A 55 21.93 -4.63 7.92
CA CYS A 55 21.49 -5.47 6.80
C CYS A 55 20.30 -4.85 6.03
N MET A 56 19.35 -4.22 6.74
CA MET A 56 18.25 -3.50 6.11
C MET A 56 18.75 -2.28 5.32
N GLN A 57 19.69 -1.52 5.88
CA GLN A 57 20.31 -0.39 5.19
C GLN A 57 21.10 -0.86 3.96
N LEU A 58 21.86 -1.93 4.08
CA LEU A 58 22.59 -2.50 2.95
C LEU A 58 21.66 -2.90 1.81
N ALA A 59 20.51 -3.51 2.11
CA ALA A 59 19.50 -3.85 1.11
C ALA A 59 19.01 -2.59 0.36
N ARG A 60 18.68 -1.52 1.10
CA ARG A 60 18.23 -0.24 0.50
C ARG A 60 19.30 0.40 -0.38
N THR A 61 20.55 0.45 0.08
CA THR A 61 21.66 1.03 -0.70
C THR A 61 22.04 0.18 -1.91
N SER A 62 21.73 -1.12 -1.88
CA SER A 62 21.86 -2.03 -3.03
C SER A 62 20.71 -1.91 -4.03
N GLY A 63 19.80 -0.95 -3.86
CA GLY A 63 18.67 -0.71 -4.78
C GLY A 63 17.51 -1.69 -4.61
N VAL A 64 17.47 -2.45 -3.51
CA VAL A 64 16.35 -3.35 -3.21
C VAL A 64 15.28 -2.58 -2.44
N ASN A 65 14.14 -2.31 -3.11
CA ASN A 65 13.04 -1.59 -2.50
C ASN A 65 12.39 -2.41 -1.36
N GLU A 66 12.17 -1.75 -0.23
CA GLU A 66 11.54 -2.35 0.95
C GLU A 66 10.06 -2.66 0.71
N THR A 67 9.38 -1.80 -0.03
CA THR A 67 7.95 -1.90 -0.36
C THR A 67 7.74 -2.24 -1.83
N LYS A 68 6.55 -2.74 -2.15
CA LYS A 68 6.12 -2.94 -3.54
C LYS A 68 5.64 -1.62 -4.13
N ASP A 69 6.59 -0.74 -4.48
CA ASP A 69 6.28 0.57 -5.05
C ASP A 69 5.42 0.45 -6.31
N GLY A 70 4.42 1.34 -6.43
CA GLY A 70 3.49 1.36 -7.56
C GLY A 70 2.31 0.38 -7.46
N GLU A 71 2.24 -0.49 -6.45
CA GLU A 71 1.14 -1.45 -6.30
C GLU A 71 -0.21 -0.73 -6.11
N VAL A 72 -0.24 0.35 -5.32
CA VAL A 72 -1.46 1.16 -5.11
C VAL A 72 -1.96 1.73 -6.43
N GLY A 73 -1.08 2.39 -7.18
CA GLY A 73 -1.43 2.98 -8.48
C GLY A 73 -1.90 1.94 -9.49
N ARG A 74 -1.19 0.80 -9.58
CA ARG A 74 -1.56 -0.30 -10.48
C ARG A 74 -2.90 -0.94 -10.10
N LYS A 75 -3.17 -1.16 -8.82
CA LYS A 75 -4.44 -1.70 -8.34
C LYS A 75 -5.58 -0.70 -8.50
N ALA A 76 -5.34 0.59 -8.26
CA ALA A 76 -6.32 1.64 -8.51
C ALA A 76 -6.67 1.72 -10.00
N ALA A 77 -5.68 1.70 -10.90
CA ALA A 77 -5.90 1.71 -12.35
C ALA A 77 -6.68 0.47 -12.82
N SER A 78 -6.33 -0.73 -12.36
CA SER A 78 -7.06 -1.95 -12.69
C SER A 78 -8.49 -1.93 -12.15
N GLY A 79 -8.69 -1.45 -10.92
CA GLY A 79 -10.02 -1.28 -10.32
C GLY A 79 -10.88 -0.30 -11.11
N ALA A 80 -10.32 0.84 -11.52
CA ALA A 80 -11.00 1.82 -12.36
C ALA A 80 -11.41 1.24 -13.72
N ALA A 81 -10.53 0.50 -14.38
CA ALA A 81 -10.82 -0.14 -15.65
C ALA A 81 -11.96 -1.18 -15.53
N ILE A 82 -11.88 -2.06 -14.55
CA ILE A 82 -12.92 -3.07 -14.29
C ILE A 82 -14.26 -2.41 -13.92
N GLY A 83 -14.24 -1.44 -12.99
CA GLY A 83 -15.44 -0.72 -12.55
C GLY A 83 -16.08 0.09 -13.68
N GLY A 84 -15.30 0.79 -14.48
CA GLY A 84 -15.80 1.58 -15.62
C GLY A 84 -16.42 0.70 -16.70
N VAL A 85 -15.76 -0.38 -17.09
CA VAL A 85 -16.28 -1.32 -18.12
C VAL A 85 -17.56 -1.99 -17.64
N SER A 86 -17.60 -2.52 -16.42
CA SER A 86 -18.78 -3.25 -15.93
C SER A 86 -20.02 -2.36 -15.83
N THR A 87 -19.90 -1.15 -15.34
CA THR A 87 -21.02 -0.19 -15.24
C THR A 87 -21.41 0.41 -16.60
N GLY A 88 -20.43 0.61 -17.49
CA GLY A 88 -20.67 1.06 -18.86
C GLY A 88 -21.47 0.04 -19.66
N VAL A 89 -21.07 -1.22 -19.64
CA VAL A 89 -21.79 -2.33 -20.32
C VAL A 89 -23.20 -2.48 -19.76
N TYR A 90 -23.36 -2.48 -18.43
CA TYR A 90 -24.67 -2.56 -17.80
C TYR A 90 -25.59 -1.41 -18.20
N GLY A 91 -25.06 -0.18 -18.28
CA GLY A 91 -25.80 1.00 -18.73
C GLY A 91 -26.20 0.91 -20.21
N ALA A 92 -25.33 0.42 -21.08
CA ALA A 92 -25.59 0.24 -22.51
C ALA A 92 -26.69 -0.79 -22.76
N VAL A 93 -26.65 -1.92 -22.07
CA VAL A 93 -27.67 -2.99 -22.21
C VAL A 93 -29.08 -2.53 -21.78
N ARG A 94 -29.16 -1.61 -20.80
CA ARG A 94 -30.45 -1.04 -20.35
C ARG A 94 -30.94 0.18 -21.14
N GLY A 95 -30.26 0.56 -22.21
CA GLY A 95 -30.64 1.70 -23.04
C GLY A 95 -30.62 3.04 -22.32
N SER A 96 -29.74 3.19 -21.33
CA SER A 96 -29.63 4.38 -20.51
C SER A 96 -28.90 5.49 -21.27
N SER A 97 -29.48 6.70 -21.36
CA SER A 97 -28.87 7.87 -22.00
C SER A 97 -27.62 8.36 -21.27
N ASP A 98 -27.41 7.92 -20.01
CA ASP A 98 -26.32 8.36 -19.13
C ASP A 98 -25.19 7.30 -18.96
N VAL A 99 -24.93 6.51 -20.01
CA VAL A 99 -23.88 5.47 -19.97
C VAL A 99 -22.52 6.04 -19.59
N GLY A 100 -22.17 7.22 -20.10
CA GLY A 100 -20.90 7.87 -19.78
C GLY A 100 -20.76 8.23 -18.31
N ASN A 101 -21.78 8.84 -17.72
CA ASN A 101 -21.76 9.21 -16.30
C ASN A 101 -21.71 8.00 -15.37
N ARG A 102 -22.42 6.92 -15.76
CA ARG A 102 -22.37 5.65 -15.00
C ARG A 102 -21.02 4.95 -15.10
N ALA A 103 -20.39 4.98 -16.27
CA ALA A 103 -19.04 4.43 -16.45
C ALA A 103 -18.01 5.20 -15.61
N LEU A 104 -18.12 6.55 -15.59
CA LEU A 104 -17.24 7.39 -14.76
C LEU A 104 -17.44 7.11 -13.26
N ALA A 105 -18.69 6.97 -12.81
CA ALA A 105 -18.98 6.67 -11.41
C ALA A 105 -18.45 5.30 -11.02
N GLY A 106 -18.58 4.28 -11.89
CA GLY A 106 -18.02 2.96 -11.67
C GLY A 106 -16.50 2.92 -11.70
N ALA A 107 -15.88 3.72 -12.59
CA ALA A 107 -14.44 3.86 -12.63
C ALA A 107 -13.91 4.51 -11.33
N ALA A 108 -14.58 5.56 -10.83
CA ALA A 108 -14.19 6.21 -9.58
C ALA A 108 -14.34 5.26 -8.37
N ALA A 109 -15.45 4.54 -8.27
CA ALA A 109 -15.66 3.55 -7.21
C ALA A 109 -14.66 2.39 -7.28
N GLY A 110 -14.39 1.88 -8.49
CA GLY A 110 -13.40 0.84 -8.73
C GLY A 110 -11.98 1.30 -8.43
N ALA A 111 -11.63 2.55 -8.78
CA ALA A 111 -10.34 3.13 -8.43
C ALA A 111 -10.15 3.23 -6.92
N ALA A 112 -11.17 3.69 -6.19
CA ALA A 112 -11.12 3.78 -4.73
C ALA A 112 -10.94 2.41 -4.08
N ALA A 113 -11.72 1.40 -4.50
CA ALA A 113 -11.59 0.03 -4.00
C ALA A 113 -10.22 -0.59 -4.34
N GLY A 114 -9.71 -0.33 -5.54
CA GLY A 114 -8.39 -0.75 -5.99
C GLY A 114 -7.26 -0.08 -5.21
N ALA A 115 -7.40 1.21 -4.90
CA ALA A 115 -6.43 1.95 -4.09
C ALA A 115 -6.35 1.39 -2.66
N VAL A 116 -7.50 1.11 -2.03
CA VAL A 116 -7.54 0.52 -0.68
C VAL A 116 -6.85 -0.85 -0.70
N ARG A 117 -7.21 -1.72 -1.65
CA ARG A 117 -6.59 -3.04 -1.77
C ARG A 117 -5.10 -2.94 -2.07
N GLY A 118 -4.69 -2.03 -2.93
CA GLY A 118 -3.29 -1.75 -3.23
C GLY A 118 -2.55 -1.22 -2.01
N GLY A 119 -3.17 -0.33 -1.22
CA GLY A 119 -2.62 0.18 0.03
C GLY A 119 -2.33 -0.91 1.05
N ILE A 120 -3.25 -1.85 1.24
CA ILE A 120 -3.04 -3.01 2.12
C ILE A 120 -1.87 -3.88 1.64
N GLN A 121 -1.75 -4.10 0.32
CA GLN A 121 -0.67 -4.89 -0.26
C GLN A 121 0.67 -4.17 -0.29
N SER A 122 0.69 -2.84 -0.42
CA SER A 122 1.93 -2.06 -0.41
C SER A 122 2.58 -1.99 0.98
N THR A 123 1.82 -2.24 2.07
CA THR A 123 2.38 -2.38 3.42
C THR A 123 3.13 -3.70 3.61
N GLU A 124 2.98 -4.65 2.69
CA GLU A 124 3.80 -5.87 2.69
C GLU A 124 5.19 -5.57 2.14
N GLN A 125 6.20 -5.91 2.91
CA GLN A 125 7.58 -5.81 2.45
C GLN A 125 7.84 -6.74 1.25
N SER A 126 8.64 -6.24 0.31
CA SER A 126 9.05 -7.00 -0.86
C SER A 126 9.70 -8.33 -0.46
N PRO A 127 9.31 -9.47 -1.07
CA PRO A 127 9.98 -10.75 -0.84
C PRO A 127 11.48 -10.69 -1.14
N ILE A 128 11.89 -9.91 -2.14
CA ILE A 128 13.30 -9.73 -2.50
C ILE A 128 14.05 -9.04 -1.36
N PHE A 129 13.46 -7.98 -0.76
CA PHE A 129 14.04 -7.30 0.38
C PHE A 129 14.21 -8.25 1.57
N LYS A 130 13.18 -9.03 1.90
CA LYS A 130 13.24 -10.02 2.98
C LYS A 130 14.33 -11.06 2.74
N ASN A 131 14.42 -11.59 1.53
CA ASN A 131 15.42 -12.59 1.17
C ASN A 131 16.85 -12.02 1.26
N PHE A 132 17.05 -10.77 0.80
CA PHE A 132 18.34 -10.10 0.92
C PHE A 132 18.77 -9.95 2.39
N VAL A 133 17.88 -9.41 3.22
CA VAL A 133 18.16 -9.20 4.65
C VAL A 133 18.38 -10.53 5.38
N ASN A 134 17.56 -11.54 5.08
CA ASN A 134 17.72 -12.89 5.65
C ASN A 134 19.09 -13.49 5.29
N LYS A 135 19.51 -13.32 4.03
CA LYS A 135 20.82 -13.81 3.58
C LYS A 135 21.96 -13.07 4.30
N CYS A 136 21.89 -11.73 4.38
CA CYS A 136 22.87 -10.91 5.10
C CYS A 136 23.00 -11.33 6.57
N LEU A 137 21.87 -11.53 7.26
CA LEU A 137 21.86 -11.96 8.66
C LEU A 137 22.37 -13.39 8.84
N SER A 138 22.03 -14.28 7.92
CA SER A 138 22.55 -15.66 7.89
C SER A 138 24.08 -15.69 7.75
N ASP A 139 24.63 -14.84 6.87
CA ASP A 139 26.09 -14.75 6.67
C ASP A 139 26.81 -14.20 7.91
N LYS A 140 26.12 -13.43 8.76
CA LYS A 140 26.60 -12.99 10.07
C LYS A 140 26.38 -14.04 11.19
N GLY A 141 25.75 -15.18 10.89
CA GLY A 141 25.51 -16.28 11.84
C GLY A 141 24.18 -16.20 12.59
N TYR A 142 23.26 -15.30 12.20
CA TYR A 142 21.92 -15.25 12.77
C TYR A 142 20.93 -16.15 12.03
N SER A 143 19.94 -16.65 12.76
CA SER A 143 18.80 -17.41 12.22
C SER A 143 17.54 -16.55 12.28
N VAL A 144 16.94 -16.23 11.15
CA VAL A 144 15.68 -15.47 11.07
C VAL A 144 14.51 -16.45 11.03
N ILE A 145 13.52 -16.27 11.93
CA ILE A 145 12.33 -17.13 12.02
C ILE A 145 11.06 -16.47 11.48
N GLY A 146 11.05 -15.16 11.30
CA GLY A 146 9.88 -14.45 10.82
C GLY A 146 10.10 -12.95 10.70
N TRP A 147 9.02 -12.24 10.33
CA TRP A 147 8.98 -10.79 10.18
C TRP A 147 7.71 -10.24 10.83
N GLN A 148 7.85 -9.22 11.67
CA GLN A 148 6.76 -8.57 12.40
C GLN A 148 6.85 -7.04 12.35
#